data_e3e10c96cc97c5a1c84a01e440c8f1f7
#
_entry.id   e3e10c96cc97c5a1c84a01e440c8f1f7
#
_cell.length_a   1.000
_cell.length_b   1.000
_cell.length_c   1.000
_cell.angle_alpha   90.00
_cell.angle_beta   90.00
_cell.angle_gamma   90.00
#
_symmetry.space_group_name_H-M   'P 1'
#
loop_
_entity.id
_entity.type
_entity.pdbx_description
1 polymer ?
#
loop_
_entity_poly.entity_id
_entity_poly.type
_entity_poly.pdbx_seq_one_letter_code
_entity_poly.pdbx_strand_id
1 'polypeptide(L)'
;FLNLPFWPFASVAFGAGEANAADPMSKPEVQLGLLPQQLPPGTYTLAGTVADPELASVAWGLGAYRFRRYKSGEADAIPRLELPASVDPAITAGIIDGVWLGRDLINTPASDMGPDELETAARTLAKRHGAKVTSIVGDDHLDKNFPMIHAVGRASPRPPRIIDLTWGPESAPRITLVGKGICFDTGGLDLKPSSGM
;
A
#
# COMPACT_ATOMS: atom_id res chain seq x y z
N PHE A 1 -12.52 -27.84 -7.09
CA PHE A 1 -13.36 -28.54 -6.13
C PHE A 1 -13.19 -27.91 -4.75
N LEU A 2 -14.24 -27.26 -4.24
CA LEU A 2 -14.29 -26.77 -2.86
C LEU A 2 -14.64 -27.97 -1.97
N ASN A 3 -13.71 -28.41 -1.16
CA ASN A 3 -13.99 -29.34 -0.07
C ASN A 3 -14.20 -28.53 1.23
N LEU A 4 -15.39 -28.62 1.79
CA LEU A 4 -15.85 -27.90 2.99
C LEU A 4 -15.57 -28.70 4.29
N PRO A 5 -15.79 -28.14 5.47
CA PRO A 5 -14.85 -27.89 6.58
C PRO A 5 -14.80 -28.97 7.66
N PHE A 6 -14.69 -30.24 7.35
CA PHE A 6 -14.48 -31.30 8.36
C PHE A 6 -13.19 -32.13 8.18
N TRP A 7 -12.30 -31.69 7.30
CA TRP A 7 -11.00 -32.32 7.10
C TRP A 7 -9.88 -31.35 7.44
N PRO A 8 -8.84 -31.78 8.14
CA PRO A 8 -7.75 -30.89 8.52
C PRO A 8 -6.91 -30.35 7.34
N PHE A 9 -7.22 -30.75 6.11
CA PHE A 9 -6.56 -30.28 4.90
C PHE A 9 -7.62 -29.90 3.86
N ALA A 10 -7.98 -28.62 3.81
CA ALA A 10 -8.76 -28.11 2.69
C ALA A 10 -7.82 -27.77 1.54
N SER A 11 -7.92 -28.48 0.41
CA SER A 11 -7.25 -28.10 -0.82
C SER A 11 -8.22 -27.34 -1.72
N VAL A 12 -7.81 -26.14 -2.15
CA VAL A 12 -8.52 -25.34 -3.14
C VAL A 12 -7.81 -25.54 -4.46
N ALA A 13 -8.45 -26.18 -5.44
CA ALA A 13 -7.94 -26.23 -6.79
C ALA A 13 -8.31 -24.91 -7.50
N PHE A 14 -7.33 -24.13 -7.84
CA PHE A 14 -7.48 -22.92 -8.63
C PHE A 14 -7.21 -23.27 -10.10
N GLY A 15 -8.24 -23.23 -10.93
CA GLY A 15 -8.10 -23.31 -12.38
C GLY A 15 -7.84 -21.91 -12.92
N ALA A 16 -6.58 -21.60 -13.21
CA ALA A 16 -6.29 -20.42 -13.99
C ALA A 16 -6.79 -20.64 -15.43
N GLY A 17 -7.60 -19.72 -15.95
CA GLY A 17 -7.86 -19.63 -17.39
C GLY A 17 -6.55 -19.38 -18.15
N GLU A 18 -6.58 -19.49 -19.47
CA GLU A 18 -5.40 -19.20 -20.30
C GLU A 18 -4.88 -17.80 -19.98
N ALA A 19 -3.60 -17.75 -19.55
CA ALA A 19 -2.94 -16.49 -19.23
C ALA A 19 -2.75 -15.70 -20.53
N ASN A 20 -3.29 -14.49 -20.58
CA ASN A 20 -2.97 -13.54 -21.64
C ASN A 20 -1.58 -12.95 -21.34
N ALA A 21 -0.58 -13.29 -22.13
CA ALA A 21 0.79 -12.81 -21.93
C ALA A 21 0.93 -11.27 -21.94
N ALA A 22 -0.05 -10.58 -22.55
CA ALA A 22 -0.09 -9.12 -22.60
C ALA A 22 -0.71 -8.48 -21.34
N ASP A 23 -1.40 -9.25 -20.50
CA ASP A 23 -2.04 -8.75 -19.27
C ASP A 23 -1.38 -9.37 -18.02
N PRO A 24 -0.55 -8.61 -17.28
CA PRO A 24 0.08 -9.09 -16.05
C PRO A 24 -0.91 -9.59 -15.00
N MET A 25 -2.14 -9.11 -15.00
CA MET A 25 -3.18 -9.50 -14.04
C MET A 25 -3.77 -10.89 -14.36
N SER A 26 -3.55 -11.40 -15.56
CA SER A 26 -3.99 -12.76 -15.95
C SER A 26 -3.07 -13.86 -15.45
N LYS A 27 -1.89 -13.52 -14.89
CA LYS A 27 -0.97 -14.52 -14.32
C LYS A 27 -1.63 -15.29 -13.18
N PRO A 28 -1.54 -16.61 -13.15
CA PRO A 28 -2.10 -17.45 -12.09
C PRO A 28 -1.68 -17.00 -10.68
N GLU A 29 -0.41 -16.62 -10.52
CA GLU A 29 0.16 -16.15 -9.27
C GLU A 29 -0.53 -14.89 -8.76
N VAL A 30 -0.84 -13.94 -9.65
CA VAL A 30 -1.52 -12.69 -9.30
C VAL A 30 -2.98 -12.95 -8.91
N GLN A 31 -3.64 -13.89 -9.61
CA GLN A 31 -5.03 -14.25 -9.32
C GLN A 31 -5.20 -14.90 -7.94
N LEU A 32 -4.14 -15.50 -7.37
CA LEU A 32 -4.17 -15.99 -5.99
C LEU A 32 -4.51 -14.89 -4.96
N GLY A 33 -4.28 -13.64 -5.31
CA GLY A 33 -4.70 -12.49 -4.50
C GLY A 33 -6.21 -12.33 -4.30
N LEU A 34 -7.04 -13.02 -5.07
CA LEU A 34 -8.50 -13.04 -4.87
C LEU A 34 -8.94 -13.98 -3.75
N LEU A 35 -8.14 -15.00 -3.42
CA LEU A 35 -8.50 -16.06 -2.49
C LEU A 35 -8.71 -15.60 -1.04
N PRO A 36 -7.91 -14.67 -0.46
CA PRO A 36 -8.13 -14.22 0.92
C PRO A 36 -9.47 -13.55 1.18
N GLN A 37 -10.19 -13.17 0.12
CA GLN A 37 -11.53 -12.59 0.24
C GLN A 37 -12.64 -13.61 0.12
N GLN A 38 -12.33 -14.81 -0.37
CA GLN A 38 -13.30 -15.86 -0.68
C GLN A 38 -13.19 -17.06 0.27
N LEU A 39 -12.02 -17.27 0.85
CA LEU A 39 -11.74 -18.40 1.70
C LEU A 39 -12.15 -18.12 3.16
N PRO A 40 -12.64 -19.14 3.89
CA PRO A 40 -12.84 -19.03 5.32
C PRO A 40 -11.51 -18.82 6.05
N PRO A 41 -11.56 -18.31 7.30
CA PRO A 41 -10.38 -18.22 8.14
C PRO A 41 -9.66 -19.56 8.28
N GLY A 42 -8.35 -19.57 8.17
CA GLY A 42 -7.54 -20.77 8.25
C GLY A 42 -6.10 -20.52 7.75
N THR A 43 -5.28 -21.54 7.86
CA THR A 43 -3.94 -21.55 7.29
C THR A 43 -3.94 -22.41 6.03
N TYR A 44 -3.38 -21.87 4.96
CA TYR A 44 -3.37 -22.48 3.63
C TYR A 44 -1.92 -22.59 3.14
N THR A 45 -1.68 -23.65 2.36
CA THR A 45 -0.39 -23.88 1.70
C THR A 45 -0.59 -23.93 0.19
N LEU A 46 0.42 -23.50 -0.58
CA LEU A 46 0.42 -23.69 -2.02
C LEU A 46 0.79 -25.14 -2.33
N ALA A 47 -0.04 -25.81 -3.12
CA ALA A 47 0.21 -27.18 -3.58
C ALA A 47 0.38 -27.21 -5.11
N GLY A 48 1.20 -28.13 -5.60
CA GLY A 48 1.52 -28.24 -7.00
C GLY A 48 2.68 -27.34 -7.44
N THR A 49 2.85 -27.17 -8.74
CA THR A 49 3.92 -26.33 -9.31
C THR A 49 3.44 -24.89 -9.45
N VAL A 50 4.08 -23.98 -8.73
CA VAL A 50 3.87 -22.53 -8.84
C VAL A 50 5.13 -21.95 -9.47
N ALA A 51 4.99 -21.28 -10.61
CA ALA A 51 6.13 -20.78 -11.36
C ALA A 51 6.90 -19.68 -10.60
N ASP A 52 6.16 -18.79 -9.91
CA ASP A 52 6.73 -17.73 -9.11
C ASP A 52 6.05 -17.72 -7.70
N PRO A 53 6.60 -18.47 -6.74
CA PRO A 53 6.06 -18.56 -5.39
C PRO A 53 6.12 -17.23 -4.61
N GLU A 54 7.09 -16.36 -4.91
CA GLU A 54 7.21 -15.05 -4.28
C GLU A 54 6.08 -14.13 -4.74
N LEU A 55 5.85 -14.04 -6.06
CA LEU A 55 4.72 -13.27 -6.61
C LEU A 55 3.39 -13.79 -6.07
N ALA A 56 3.20 -15.10 -6.00
CA ALA A 56 2.00 -15.72 -5.44
C ALA A 56 1.76 -15.33 -3.97
N SER A 57 2.83 -15.35 -3.17
CA SER A 57 2.79 -14.99 -1.75
C SER A 57 2.50 -13.49 -1.54
N VAL A 58 3.13 -12.64 -2.35
CA VAL A 58 2.85 -11.19 -2.36
C VAL A 58 1.40 -10.96 -2.77
N ALA A 59 0.93 -11.57 -3.85
CA ALA A 59 -0.45 -11.40 -4.32
C ALA A 59 -1.48 -11.80 -3.25
N TRP A 60 -1.24 -12.94 -2.58
CA TRP A 60 -2.07 -13.34 -1.43
C TRP A 60 -2.11 -12.27 -0.35
N GLY A 61 -0.95 -11.79 0.10
CA GLY A 61 -0.86 -10.75 1.11
C GLY A 61 -1.56 -9.46 0.71
N LEU A 62 -1.42 -9.03 -0.55
CA LEU A 62 -2.10 -7.84 -1.07
C LEU A 62 -3.62 -8.02 -1.12
N GLY A 63 -4.11 -9.22 -1.42
CA GLY A 63 -5.52 -9.56 -1.42
C GLY A 63 -6.12 -9.68 -0.02
N ALA A 64 -5.31 -9.97 0.98
CA ALA A 64 -5.71 -10.04 2.38
C ALA A 64 -5.94 -8.67 3.04
N TYR A 65 -5.61 -7.58 2.34
CA TYR A 65 -5.79 -6.21 2.86
C TYR A 65 -7.21 -5.91 3.27
N ARG A 66 -7.36 -5.25 4.43
CA ARG A 66 -8.65 -4.77 4.96
C ARG A 66 -8.45 -3.39 5.58
N PHE A 67 -9.12 -2.38 5.06
CA PHE A 67 -9.15 -1.06 5.67
C PHE A 67 -10.24 -1.00 6.75
N ARG A 68 -9.84 -0.84 8.01
CA ARG A 68 -10.77 -0.92 9.15
C ARG A 68 -10.79 0.32 10.04
N ARG A 69 -10.05 1.37 9.70
CA ARG A 69 -9.88 2.57 10.54
C ARG A 69 -11.21 3.13 11.08
N TYR A 70 -12.28 3.02 10.29
CA TYR A 70 -13.60 3.57 10.63
C TYR A 70 -14.66 2.49 10.90
N LYS A 71 -14.25 1.24 11.01
CA LYS A 71 -15.15 0.13 11.31
C LYS A 71 -15.03 -0.25 12.78
N SER A 72 -16.18 -0.28 13.47
CA SER A 72 -16.31 -0.85 14.82
C SER A 72 -16.42 -2.37 14.75
N GLY A 73 -16.18 -3.05 15.87
CA GLY A 73 -16.28 -4.50 16.03
C GLY A 73 -14.94 -5.22 15.82
N GLU A 74 -14.93 -6.51 16.11
CA GLU A 74 -13.74 -7.33 15.93
C GLU A 74 -13.36 -7.46 14.45
N ALA A 75 -12.05 -7.59 14.20
CA ALA A 75 -11.58 -7.87 12.87
C ALA A 75 -11.93 -9.30 12.48
N ASP A 76 -12.52 -9.48 11.30
CA ASP A 76 -12.68 -10.81 10.74
C ASP A 76 -11.33 -11.50 10.65
N ALA A 77 -11.28 -12.76 11.07
CA ALA A 77 -10.06 -13.54 10.90
C ALA A 77 -9.74 -13.67 9.40
N ILE A 78 -8.49 -13.39 9.05
CA ILE A 78 -8.03 -13.38 7.66
C ILE A 78 -7.36 -14.73 7.36
N PRO A 79 -7.65 -15.36 6.19
CA PRO A 79 -6.94 -16.53 5.74
C PRO A 79 -5.44 -16.25 5.64
N ARG A 80 -4.62 -17.12 6.18
CA ARG A 80 -3.16 -17.00 6.18
C ARG A 80 -2.55 -17.96 5.18
N LEU A 81 -1.56 -17.50 4.45
CA LEU A 81 -0.72 -18.35 3.63
C LEU A 81 0.55 -18.72 4.39
N GLU A 82 0.81 -20.02 4.52
CA GLU A 82 2.11 -20.50 4.92
C GLU A 82 3.09 -20.34 3.75
N LEU A 83 4.15 -19.57 3.97
CA LEU A 83 5.08 -19.25 2.90
C LEU A 83 5.87 -20.48 2.45
N PRO A 84 6.01 -20.72 1.15
CA PRO A 84 6.90 -21.76 0.63
C PRO A 84 8.34 -21.53 1.10
N ALA A 85 9.09 -22.59 1.33
CA ALA A 85 10.47 -22.53 1.82
C ALA A 85 11.44 -21.77 0.88
N SER A 86 11.06 -21.61 -0.39
CA SER A 86 11.84 -20.86 -1.39
C SER A 86 11.61 -19.34 -1.34
N VAL A 87 10.65 -18.88 -0.56
CA VAL A 87 10.25 -17.46 -0.49
C VAL A 87 10.95 -16.78 0.69
N ASP A 88 11.53 -15.60 0.46
CA ASP A 88 12.09 -14.78 1.53
C ASP A 88 10.95 -14.06 2.28
N PRO A 89 10.71 -14.42 3.55
CA PRO A 89 9.62 -13.81 4.31
C PRO A 89 9.83 -12.31 4.58
N ALA A 90 11.07 -11.84 4.66
CA ALA A 90 11.36 -10.43 4.95
C ALA A 90 11.08 -9.56 3.74
N ILE A 91 11.47 -9.99 2.55
CA ILE A 91 11.18 -9.30 1.28
C ILE A 91 9.68 -9.28 1.04
N THR A 92 9.03 -10.44 1.13
CA THR A 92 7.58 -10.57 0.94
C THR A 92 6.79 -9.67 1.90
N ALA A 93 7.11 -9.71 3.18
CA ALA A 93 6.47 -8.86 4.19
C ALA A 93 6.73 -7.37 3.92
N GLY A 94 7.95 -7.01 3.53
CA GLY A 94 8.31 -5.62 3.23
C GLY A 94 7.49 -5.05 2.05
N ILE A 95 7.27 -5.84 1.00
CA ILE A 95 6.44 -5.44 -0.15
C ILE A 95 4.98 -5.29 0.29
N ILE A 96 4.43 -6.27 1.00
CA ILE A 96 3.04 -6.26 1.47
C ILE A 96 2.81 -5.06 2.41
N ASP A 97 3.65 -4.86 3.41
CA ASP A 97 3.55 -3.76 4.38
C ASP A 97 3.62 -2.40 3.69
N GLY A 98 4.53 -2.24 2.73
CA GLY A 98 4.66 -1.00 1.97
C GLY A 98 3.40 -0.67 1.16
N VAL A 99 2.82 -1.65 0.48
CA VAL A 99 1.58 -1.46 -0.27
C VAL A 99 0.38 -1.24 0.65
N TRP A 100 0.30 -1.95 1.77
CA TRP A 100 -0.76 -1.74 2.75
C TRP A 100 -0.70 -0.34 3.37
N LEU A 101 0.50 0.13 3.72
CA LEU A 101 0.69 1.50 4.17
C LEU A 101 0.19 2.52 3.13
N GLY A 102 0.58 2.34 1.86
CA GLY A 102 0.10 3.20 0.78
C GLY A 102 -1.43 3.19 0.65
N ARG A 103 -2.05 2.02 0.74
CA ARG A 103 -3.52 1.88 0.71
C ARG A 103 -4.19 2.53 1.91
N ASP A 104 -3.64 2.39 3.11
CA ASP A 104 -4.16 3.03 4.31
C ASP A 104 -4.14 4.56 4.21
N LEU A 105 -3.05 5.12 3.68
CA LEU A 105 -2.94 6.56 3.44
C LEU A 105 -3.96 7.05 2.40
N ILE A 106 -4.14 6.30 1.30
CA ILE A 106 -5.09 6.65 0.23
C ILE A 106 -6.54 6.51 0.71
N ASN A 107 -6.85 5.47 1.47
CA ASN A 107 -8.21 5.19 1.94
C ASN A 107 -8.64 6.08 3.11
N THR A 108 -7.69 6.77 3.75
CA THR A 108 -8.00 7.72 4.81
C THR A 108 -8.53 9.02 4.19
N PRO A 109 -9.74 9.48 4.56
CA PRO A 109 -10.32 10.71 4.03
C PRO A 109 -9.44 11.94 4.30
N ALA A 110 -9.56 12.97 3.46
CA ALA A 110 -8.78 14.20 3.56
C ALA A 110 -8.94 14.95 4.89
N SER A 111 -10.09 14.78 5.57
CA SER A 111 -10.30 15.30 6.92
C SER A 111 -9.30 14.75 7.95
N ASP A 112 -8.89 13.48 7.76
CA ASP A 112 -8.03 12.73 8.66
C ASP A 112 -6.64 12.42 8.06
N MET A 113 -6.40 12.86 6.83
CA MET A 113 -5.14 12.69 6.10
C MET A 113 -4.78 13.99 5.38
N GLY A 114 -4.36 14.96 6.15
CA GLY A 114 -3.78 16.19 5.63
C GLY A 114 -2.25 16.13 5.55
N PRO A 115 -1.61 17.26 5.23
CA PRO A 115 -0.15 17.32 5.10
C PRO A 115 0.60 16.92 6.37
N ASP A 116 0.08 17.23 7.53
CA ASP A 116 0.65 16.91 8.84
C ASP A 116 0.51 15.43 9.22
N GLU A 117 -0.61 14.79 8.89
CA GLU A 117 -0.77 13.34 9.08
C GLU A 117 0.12 12.56 8.11
N LEU A 118 0.27 13.02 6.87
CA LEU A 118 1.20 12.40 5.93
C LEU A 118 2.66 12.49 6.42
N GLU A 119 3.05 13.64 6.97
CA GLU A 119 4.37 13.79 7.62
C GLU A 119 4.51 12.84 8.81
N THR A 120 3.48 12.72 9.65
CA THR A 120 3.47 11.80 10.80
C THR A 120 3.65 10.35 10.35
N ALA A 121 2.99 9.95 9.27
CA ALA A 121 3.16 8.63 8.68
C ALA A 121 4.59 8.41 8.18
N ALA A 122 5.17 9.38 7.48
CA ALA A 122 6.57 9.33 7.03
C ALA A 122 7.56 9.23 8.21
N ARG A 123 7.35 9.99 9.27
CA ARG A 123 8.18 9.92 10.49
C ARG A 123 8.06 8.58 11.20
N THR A 124 6.85 8.00 11.23
CA THR A 124 6.61 6.68 11.81
C THR A 124 7.34 5.59 11.02
N LEU A 125 7.27 5.65 9.69
CA LEU A 125 8.01 4.75 8.81
C LEU A 125 9.52 4.90 9.00
N ALA A 126 10.01 6.13 9.01
CA ALA A 126 11.42 6.44 9.22
C ALA A 126 11.95 5.88 10.54
N LYS A 127 11.19 6.05 11.63
CA LYS A 127 11.55 5.50 12.93
C LYS A 127 11.67 3.97 12.91
N ARG A 128 10.74 3.29 12.20
CA ARG A 128 10.77 1.83 12.07
C ARG A 128 12.03 1.33 11.36
N HIS A 129 12.53 2.09 10.37
CA HIS A 129 13.64 1.68 9.52
C HIS A 129 14.96 2.43 9.78
N GLY A 130 15.03 3.26 10.82
CA GLY A 130 16.25 4.03 11.14
C GLY A 130 16.58 5.11 10.10
N ALA A 131 15.57 5.64 9.40
CA ALA A 131 15.72 6.72 8.45
C ALA A 131 15.67 8.09 9.15
N LYS A 132 16.24 9.12 8.51
CA LYS A 132 16.14 10.52 8.96
C LYS A 132 15.02 11.21 8.19
N VAL A 133 14.25 12.05 8.89
CA VAL A 133 13.22 12.89 8.25
C VAL A 133 13.45 14.33 8.61
N THR A 134 13.49 15.17 7.59
CA THR A 134 13.41 16.63 7.71
C THR A 134 12.19 17.14 6.98
N SER A 135 11.62 18.24 7.43
CA SER A 135 10.49 18.86 6.74
C SER A 135 10.61 20.36 6.75
N ILE A 136 10.12 20.97 5.66
CA ILE A 136 9.98 22.41 5.50
C ILE A 136 8.48 22.68 5.45
N VAL A 137 8.00 23.47 6.41
CA VAL A 137 6.56 23.68 6.65
C VAL A 137 6.27 25.17 6.63
N GLY A 138 5.14 25.53 6.02
CA GLY A 138 4.58 26.87 6.09
C GLY A 138 5.13 27.85 5.08
N ASP A 139 4.54 29.04 5.09
CA ASP A 139 4.67 30.01 4.03
C ASP A 139 6.07 30.63 3.95
N ASP A 140 6.68 30.95 5.11
CA ASP A 140 7.94 31.70 5.17
C ASP A 140 9.13 31.03 4.50
N HIS A 141 9.13 29.71 4.45
CA HIS A 141 10.22 28.92 3.85
C HIS A 141 9.88 28.41 2.46
N LEU A 142 8.62 28.00 2.24
CA LEU A 142 8.20 27.44 0.95
C LEU A 142 8.08 28.51 -0.12
N ASP A 143 7.61 29.72 0.22
CA ASP A 143 7.47 30.84 -0.71
C ASP A 143 8.81 31.18 -1.40
N LYS A 144 9.91 31.14 -0.66
CA LYS A 144 11.24 31.51 -1.17
C LYS A 144 11.91 30.43 -2.02
N ASN A 145 11.79 29.17 -1.59
CA ASN A 145 12.54 28.08 -2.21
C ASN A 145 11.66 27.10 -3.00
N PHE A 146 10.38 26.99 -2.67
CA PHE A 146 9.46 26.03 -3.26
C PHE A 146 8.09 26.67 -3.58
N PRO A 147 8.09 27.73 -4.41
CA PRO A 147 6.90 28.56 -4.62
C PRO A 147 5.71 27.78 -5.20
N MET A 148 5.96 26.71 -5.94
CA MET A 148 4.88 25.88 -6.50
C MET A 148 4.14 25.10 -5.42
N ILE A 149 4.85 24.61 -4.41
CA ILE A 149 4.24 23.91 -3.25
C ILE A 149 3.46 24.91 -2.41
N HIS A 150 4.03 26.09 -2.17
CA HIS A 150 3.34 27.18 -1.50
C HIS A 150 2.07 27.59 -2.24
N ALA A 151 2.16 27.83 -3.55
CA ALA A 151 1.02 28.25 -4.37
C ALA A 151 -0.18 27.28 -4.31
N VAL A 152 0.10 25.97 -4.30
CA VAL A 152 -0.95 24.95 -4.22
C VAL A 152 -1.58 24.88 -2.80
N GLY A 153 -0.76 24.99 -1.75
CA GLY A 153 -1.20 24.75 -0.38
C GLY A 153 -1.61 25.98 0.43
N ARG A 154 -1.26 27.20 -0.02
CA ARG A 154 -1.46 28.44 0.77
C ARG A 154 -2.92 28.75 1.13
N ALA A 155 -3.88 28.25 0.37
CA ALA A 155 -5.30 28.47 0.63
C ALA A 155 -5.89 27.45 1.62
N SER A 156 -5.14 26.43 1.99
CA SER A 156 -5.56 25.45 2.99
C SER A 156 -5.31 25.96 4.41
N PRO A 157 -6.20 25.71 5.37
CA PRO A 157 -5.93 25.97 6.78
C PRO A 157 -4.81 25.07 7.35
N ARG A 158 -4.41 24.04 6.63
CA ARG A 158 -3.36 23.09 6.97
C ARG A 158 -2.12 23.38 6.13
N PRO A 159 -1.00 23.82 6.75
CA PRO A 159 0.17 24.29 6.00
C PRO A 159 0.75 23.24 5.07
N PRO A 160 1.06 23.61 3.81
CA PRO A 160 1.79 22.75 2.88
C PRO A 160 3.21 22.49 3.39
N ARG A 161 3.83 21.39 2.93
CA ARG A 161 5.16 21.02 3.37
C ARG A 161 5.92 20.17 2.37
N ILE A 162 7.24 20.21 2.49
CA ILE A 162 8.15 19.21 1.92
C ILE A 162 8.55 18.26 3.03
N ILE A 163 8.53 16.98 2.73
CA ILE A 163 9.01 15.92 3.61
C ILE A 163 10.18 15.26 2.89
N ASP A 164 11.37 15.37 3.47
CA ASP A 164 12.58 14.73 2.96
C ASP A 164 12.96 13.57 3.88
N LEU A 165 13.00 12.37 3.32
CA LEU A 165 13.34 11.14 4.03
C LEU A 165 14.61 10.56 3.43
N THR A 166 15.64 10.41 4.25
CA THR A 166 16.92 9.83 3.86
C THR A 166 17.19 8.55 4.61
N TRP A 167 17.64 7.52 3.88
CA TRP A 167 17.93 6.21 4.43
C TRP A 167 19.16 5.59 3.78
N GLY A 168 19.93 4.83 4.55
CA GLY A 168 21.13 4.14 4.10
C GLY A 168 22.42 4.91 4.38
N PRO A 169 23.58 4.33 4.03
CA PRO A 169 24.88 4.93 4.24
C PRO A 169 25.11 6.15 3.33
N GLU A 170 25.71 7.20 3.86
CA GLU A 170 26.01 8.42 3.07
C GLU A 170 26.96 8.17 1.90
N SER A 171 27.80 7.13 1.99
CA SER A 171 28.75 6.73 0.95
C SER A 171 28.14 5.88 -0.17
N ALA A 172 26.90 5.41 -0.02
CA ALA A 172 26.24 4.62 -1.05
C ALA A 172 25.78 5.49 -2.24
N PRO A 173 25.65 4.89 -3.44
CA PRO A 173 25.02 5.57 -4.57
C PRO A 173 23.62 6.05 -4.20
N ARG A 174 23.33 7.32 -4.52
CA ARG A 174 22.06 7.95 -4.15
C ARG A 174 21.00 7.73 -5.22
N ILE A 175 19.84 7.26 -4.78
CA ILE A 175 18.61 7.21 -5.59
C ILE A 175 17.63 8.18 -4.93
N THR A 176 17.05 9.09 -5.71
CA THR A 176 16.04 10.03 -5.23
C THR A 176 14.68 9.66 -5.80
N LEU A 177 13.71 9.41 -4.93
CA LEU A 177 12.31 9.20 -5.29
C LEU A 177 11.55 10.48 -4.97
N VAL A 178 10.78 10.98 -5.94
CA VAL A 178 9.98 12.20 -5.79
C VAL A 178 8.51 11.82 -5.91
N GLY A 179 7.75 12.10 -4.87
CA GLY A 179 6.31 11.86 -4.81
C GLY A 179 5.53 13.15 -4.62
N LYS A 180 4.35 13.25 -5.24
CA LYS A 180 3.39 14.32 -5.02
C LYS A 180 2.25 13.78 -4.16
N GLY A 181 2.19 14.18 -2.89
CA GLY A 181 1.14 13.82 -1.96
C GLY A 181 0.07 14.90 -1.91
N ILE A 182 -0.98 14.82 -2.74
CA ILE A 182 -2.14 15.71 -2.65
C ILE A 182 -3.06 15.20 -1.55
N CYS A 183 -3.06 15.87 -0.41
CA CYS A 183 -3.97 15.56 0.69
C CYS A 183 -5.30 16.32 0.56
N PHE A 184 -5.23 17.54 0.00
CA PHE A 184 -6.38 18.39 -0.26
C PHE A 184 -6.02 19.37 -1.37
N ASP A 185 -6.89 19.48 -2.36
CA ASP A 185 -6.74 20.44 -3.44
C ASP A 185 -7.94 21.40 -3.43
N THR A 186 -7.67 22.65 -3.05
CA THR A 186 -8.66 23.73 -3.15
C THR A 186 -8.68 24.35 -4.54
N GLY A 187 -7.83 23.95 -5.42
CA GLY A 187 -7.64 24.17 -6.86
C GLY A 187 -8.27 25.37 -7.57
N GLY A 188 -8.85 26.30 -6.87
CA GLY A 188 -9.53 27.45 -7.46
C GLY A 188 -10.97 27.15 -7.87
N LEU A 189 -11.44 27.80 -8.94
CA LEU A 189 -12.80 27.61 -9.45
C LEU A 189 -13.00 26.22 -10.04
N ASP A 190 -14.11 25.58 -9.71
CA ASP A 190 -14.54 24.35 -10.35
C ASP A 190 -15.06 24.68 -11.76
N LEU A 191 -14.19 24.53 -12.74
CA LEU A 191 -14.52 24.74 -14.16
C LEU A 191 -14.87 23.43 -14.86
N LYS A 192 -14.78 22.30 -14.18
CA LYS A 192 -15.15 21.00 -14.74
C LYS A 192 -16.63 20.74 -14.48
N PRO A 193 -17.41 20.35 -15.50
CA PRO A 193 -18.75 19.86 -15.28
C PRO A 193 -18.70 18.57 -14.44
N SER A 194 -19.74 18.33 -13.62
CA SER A 194 -19.83 17.16 -12.74
C SER A 194 -19.65 15.82 -13.49
N SER A 195 -19.94 15.78 -14.78
CA SER A 195 -19.69 14.61 -15.63
C SER A 195 -18.21 14.41 -16.00
N GLY A 196 -17.34 15.35 -15.68
CA GLY A 196 -15.90 15.29 -15.94
C GLY A 196 -15.04 15.12 -14.68
N MET A 197 -15.70 14.89 -13.54
CA MET A 197 -15.04 14.61 -12.26
C MET A 197 -14.98 13.13 -11.96
#